data_69bae8e58a3db22adf82b77da60c7754
#
_entry.id   69bae8e58a3db22adf82b77da60c7754
#
_cell.length_a   1.000
_cell.length_b   1.000
_cell.length_c   1.000
_cell.angle_alpha   90.00
_cell.angle_beta   90.00
_cell.angle_gamma   90.00
#
_symmetry.space_group_name_H-M   'P 1'
#
loop_
_entity.id
_entity.type
_entity.pdbx_description
1 polymer ?
#
loop_
_entity_poly.entity_id
_entity_poly.type
_entity_poly.pdbx_seq_one_letter_code
_entity_poly.pdbx_strand_id
1 'polypeptide(L)'
;LGGWYSYRASKAALNMLLKTAAVELARRAPGSKLIAFHPGTTDTPLSQPFQARVPSDKLFSADFVARRLLNTMNQARADGTLAYLDWDNKPIDW
;
A
#
# COMPACT_ATOMS: atom_id res chain seq x y z
N LEU A 1 -22.93 5.37 5.10
CA LEU A 1 -22.43 4.05 5.56
C LEU A 1 -22.35 3.02 4.45
N GLY A 2 -23.20 3.13 3.42
CA GLY A 2 -23.12 2.23 2.26
C GLY A 2 -21.77 2.26 1.57
N GLY A 3 -21.11 3.44 1.51
CA GLY A 3 -19.79 3.58 0.94
C GLY A 3 -18.72 2.80 1.68
N TRP A 4 -18.89 2.58 2.98
CA TRP A 4 -17.94 1.81 3.78
C TRP A 4 -17.94 0.33 3.38
N TYR A 5 -19.11 -0.24 3.13
CA TYR A 5 -19.19 -1.64 2.68
C TYR A 5 -18.47 -1.83 1.35
N SER A 6 -18.76 -0.95 0.37
CA SER A 6 -18.11 -1.03 -0.95
C SER A 6 -16.61 -0.82 -0.86
N TYR A 7 -16.18 0.18 -0.09
CA TYR A 7 -14.75 0.46 0.09
C TYR A 7 -14.02 -0.73 0.71
N ARG A 8 -14.56 -1.26 1.82
CA ARG A 8 -13.91 -2.37 2.52
C ARG A 8 -13.90 -3.64 1.68
N ALA A 9 -14.99 -3.90 0.96
CA ALA A 9 -15.07 -5.06 0.07
C ALA A 9 -14.07 -4.95 -1.07
N SER A 10 -13.93 -3.76 -1.69
CA SER A 10 -12.96 -3.56 -2.76
C SER A 10 -11.52 -3.69 -2.29
N LYS A 11 -11.21 -3.20 -1.09
CA LYS A 11 -9.86 -3.36 -0.52
C LYS A 11 -9.54 -4.80 -0.17
N ALA A 12 -10.50 -5.55 0.37
CA ALA A 12 -10.34 -6.98 0.65
C ALA A 12 -10.13 -7.76 -0.64
N ALA A 13 -10.90 -7.43 -1.69
CA ALA A 13 -10.73 -8.06 -3.00
C ALA A 13 -9.36 -7.76 -3.58
N LEU A 14 -8.88 -6.51 -3.49
CA LEU A 14 -7.55 -6.12 -3.95
C LEU A 14 -6.47 -6.93 -3.23
N ASN A 15 -6.56 -7.05 -1.90
CA ASN A 15 -5.59 -7.80 -1.12
C ASN A 15 -5.54 -9.27 -1.54
N MET A 16 -6.70 -9.88 -1.76
CA MET A 16 -6.76 -11.27 -2.21
C MET A 16 -6.20 -11.44 -3.62
N LEU A 17 -6.49 -10.49 -4.52
CA LEU A 17 -5.91 -10.50 -5.87
C LEU A 17 -4.39 -10.39 -5.82
N LEU A 18 -3.85 -9.56 -4.93
CA LEU A 18 -2.40 -9.43 -4.75
C LEU A 18 -1.77 -10.73 -4.25
N LYS A 19 -2.42 -11.40 -3.30
CA LYS A 19 -1.95 -12.71 -2.81
C LYS A 19 -1.93 -13.75 -3.92
N THR A 20 -2.96 -13.77 -4.75
CA THR A 20 -3.05 -14.69 -5.88
C THR A 20 -1.98 -14.37 -6.93
N ALA A 21 -1.81 -13.09 -7.26
CA ALA A 21 -0.76 -12.64 -8.18
C ALA A 21 0.63 -13.03 -7.69
N ALA A 22 0.86 -12.93 -6.39
CA ALA A 22 2.16 -13.29 -5.81
C ALA A 22 2.49 -14.77 -6.01
N VAL A 23 1.49 -15.66 -5.87
CA VAL A 23 1.68 -17.09 -6.13
C VAL A 23 2.07 -17.31 -7.59
N GLU A 24 1.40 -16.65 -8.53
CA GLU A 24 1.68 -16.76 -9.95
C GLU A 24 3.06 -16.21 -10.31
N LEU A 25 3.41 -15.03 -9.79
CA LEU A 25 4.71 -14.41 -10.03
C LEU A 25 5.87 -15.22 -9.48
N ALA A 26 5.68 -15.88 -8.32
CA ALA A 26 6.72 -16.75 -7.76
C ALA A 26 7.09 -17.89 -8.70
N ARG A 27 6.14 -18.35 -9.53
CA ARG A 27 6.39 -19.40 -10.52
C ARG A 27 6.97 -18.86 -11.82
N ARG A 28 6.43 -17.74 -12.31
CA ARG A 28 6.76 -17.20 -13.64
C ARG A 28 7.95 -16.26 -13.63
N ALA A 29 8.14 -15.54 -12.53
CA ALA A 29 9.18 -14.51 -12.40
C ALA A 29 9.77 -14.55 -11.00
N PRO A 30 10.53 -15.59 -10.63
CA PRO A 30 11.02 -15.76 -9.26
C PRO A 30 11.97 -14.65 -8.80
N GLY A 31 12.53 -13.87 -9.74
CA GLY A 31 13.37 -12.72 -9.42
C GLY A 31 12.58 -11.42 -9.22
N SER A 32 11.27 -11.47 -9.02
CA SER A 32 10.45 -10.26 -8.81
C SER A 32 10.05 -10.09 -7.35
N LYS A 33 9.52 -8.91 -7.03
CA LYS A 33 8.98 -8.58 -5.72
C LYS A 33 7.68 -7.82 -5.91
N LEU A 34 6.64 -8.25 -5.21
CA LEU A 34 5.36 -7.56 -5.20
C LEU A 34 5.22 -6.83 -3.87
N ILE A 35 4.97 -5.53 -3.93
CA ILE A 35 4.83 -4.70 -2.73
C ILE A 35 3.44 -4.07 -2.72
N ALA A 36 2.67 -4.34 -1.66
CA ALA A 36 1.45 -3.61 -1.36
C ALA A 36 1.84 -2.50 -0.38
N PHE A 37 1.74 -1.25 -0.81
CA PHE A 37 2.24 -0.10 -0.08
C PHE A 37 1.10 0.70 0.51
N HIS A 38 1.14 0.92 1.84
CA HIS A 38 0.19 1.79 2.53
C HIS A 38 0.85 3.14 2.80
N PRO A 39 0.42 4.19 2.09
CA PRO A 39 1.10 5.49 2.14
C PRO A 39 0.77 6.32 3.39
N GLY A 40 -0.16 5.90 4.22
CA GLY A 40 -0.77 6.77 5.21
C GLY A 40 -1.74 7.73 4.55
N THR A 41 -2.27 8.70 5.29
CA THR A 41 -3.13 9.71 4.70
C THR A 41 -2.28 10.74 3.98
N THR A 42 -2.46 10.81 2.67
CA THR A 42 -1.69 11.68 1.79
C THR A 42 -2.51 12.89 1.39
N ASP A 43 -1.93 14.07 1.47
CA ASP A 43 -2.59 15.33 1.09
C ASP A 43 -2.70 15.43 -0.42
N THR A 44 -3.83 15.00 -0.95
CA THR A 44 -4.16 15.03 -2.38
C THR A 44 -5.61 15.49 -2.56
N PRO A 45 -6.01 15.94 -3.76
CA PRO A 45 -7.41 16.27 -4.02
C PRO A 45 -8.38 15.13 -3.73
N LEU A 46 -7.94 13.87 -3.94
CA LEU A 46 -8.77 12.71 -3.67
C LEU A 46 -9.06 12.54 -2.17
N SER A 47 -8.08 12.79 -1.31
CA SER A 47 -8.22 12.62 0.14
C SER A 47 -8.80 13.84 0.84
N GLN A 48 -8.88 14.99 0.17
CA GLN A 48 -9.30 16.26 0.75
C GLN A 48 -10.59 16.16 1.58
N PRO A 49 -11.67 15.50 1.12
CA PRO A 49 -12.90 15.40 1.90
C PRO A 49 -12.76 14.58 3.19
N PHE A 50 -11.70 13.83 3.35
CA PHE A 50 -11.50 12.90 4.46
C PHE A 50 -10.44 13.38 5.46
N GLN A 51 -9.89 14.57 5.28
CA GLN A 51 -8.77 15.06 6.10
C GLN A 51 -9.17 15.67 7.44
N ALA A 52 -10.45 15.98 7.63
CA ALA A 52 -10.91 16.77 8.78
C ALA A 52 -10.57 16.14 10.14
N ARG A 53 -10.48 14.81 10.20
CA ARG A 53 -10.18 14.08 11.44
C ARG A 53 -8.75 13.58 11.52
N VAL A 54 -7.93 13.92 10.55
CA VAL A 54 -6.54 13.48 10.51
C VAL A 54 -5.69 14.51 11.23
N PRO A 55 -4.94 14.12 12.28
CA PRO A 55 -4.00 15.05 12.92
C PRO A 55 -2.99 15.56 11.89
N SER A 56 -2.59 16.81 12.00
CA SER A 56 -1.69 17.45 11.04
C SER A 56 -0.35 16.71 10.89
N ASP A 57 0.13 16.07 11.95
CA ASP A 57 1.37 15.27 11.93
C ASP A 57 1.20 13.92 11.26
N LYS A 58 -0.05 13.52 10.97
CA LYS A 58 -0.38 12.27 10.27
C LYS A 58 -0.81 12.49 8.83
N LEU A 59 -0.85 13.74 8.38
CA LEU A 59 -1.17 14.10 7.00
C LEU A 59 0.13 14.32 6.24
N PHE A 60 0.44 13.43 5.31
CA PHE A 60 1.71 13.46 4.58
C PHE A 60 1.55 14.14 3.24
N SER A 61 2.57 14.89 2.82
CA SER A 61 2.62 15.43 1.48
C SER A 61 2.83 14.32 0.45
N ALA A 62 2.35 14.53 -0.77
CA ALA A 62 2.57 13.57 -1.87
C ALA A 62 4.07 13.36 -2.12
N ASP A 63 4.87 14.41 -1.99
CA ASP A 63 6.32 14.34 -2.18
C ASP A 63 6.99 13.46 -1.12
N PHE A 64 6.60 13.61 0.14
CA PHE A 64 7.08 12.75 1.23
C PHE A 64 6.75 11.28 0.96
N VAL A 65 5.49 11.00 0.59
CA VAL A 65 5.03 9.63 0.33
C VAL A 65 5.80 9.02 -0.84
N ALA A 66 6.01 9.79 -1.92
CA ALA A 66 6.76 9.30 -3.08
C ALA A 66 8.18 8.92 -2.71
N ARG A 67 8.85 9.73 -1.88
CA ARG A 67 10.21 9.41 -1.40
C ARG A 67 10.22 8.16 -0.54
N ARG A 68 9.23 8.00 0.33
CA ARG A 68 9.11 6.80 1.17
C ARG A 68 8.88 5.55 0.33
N LEU A 69 8.06 5.64 -0.72
CA LEU A 69 7.84 4.54 -1.65
C LEU A 69 9.15 4.14 -2.35
N LEU A 70 9.90 5.11 -2.86
CA LEU A 70 11.19 4.84 -3.50
C LEU A 70 12.16 4.16 -2.53
N ASN A 71 12.20 4.63 -1.28
CA ASN A 71 13.03 4.02 -0.24
C ASN A 71 12.64 2.56 0.00
N THR A 72 11.34 2.28 0.09
CA THR A 72 10.84 0.91 0.27
C THR A 72 11.24 0.03 -0.92
N MET A 73 11.08 0.53 -2.14
CA MET A 73 11.47 -0.20 -3.35
C MET A 73 12.97 -0.49 -3.37
N ASN A 74 13.79 0.47 -2.97
CA ASN A 74 15.25 0.30 -2.96
C ASN A 74 15.72 -0.72 -1.92
N GLN A 75 14.97 -0.89 -0.83
CA GLN A 75 15.30 -1.83 0.22
C GLN A 75 14.72 -3.23 -0.01
N ALA A 76 13.78 -3.35 -0.93
CA ALA A 76 13.09 -4.61 -1.18
C ALA A 76 14.05 -5.62 -1.84
N ARG A 77 13.89 -6.89 -1.48
CA ARG A 77 14.59 -7.99 -2.12
C ARG A 77 13.69 -8.64 -3.14
N ALA A 78 14.21 -8.91 -4.30
CA ALA A 78 13.48 -9.60 -5.36
C ALA A 78 13.45 -11.12 -5.08
N ASP A 79 12.73 -11.50 -4.03
CA ASP A 79 12.70 -12.86 -3.51
C ASP A 79 11.46 -13.67 -3.95
N GLY A 80 10.67 -13.11 -4.86
CA GLY A 80 9.47 -13.77 -5.38
C GLY A 80 8.28 -13.75 -4.43
N THR A 81 8.31 -12.96 -3.36
CA THR A 81 7.24 -12.90 -2.37
C THR A 81 6.49 -11.57 -2.39
N LEU A 82 5.32 -11.56 -1.77
CA LEU A 82 4.54 -10.34 -1.53
C LEU A 82 4.89 -9.76 -0.16
N ALA A 83 5.17 -8.46 -0.13
CA ALA A 83 5.28 -7.72 1.12
C ALA A 83 4.17 -6.68 1.20
N TYR A 84 3.57 -6.54 2.36
CA TYR A 84 2.59 -5.49 2.64
C TYR A 84 3.21 -4.55 3.66
N LEU A 85 3.59 -3.36 3.22
CA LEU A 85 4.42 -2.42 3.97
C LEU A 85 3.77 -1.04 4.05
N ASP A 86 4.01 -0.34 5.14
CA ASP A 86 3.58 1.05 5.28
C ASP A 86 4.68 2.03 4.86
N TRP A 87 4.38 3.32 4.96
CA TRP A 87 5.29 4.40 4.61
C TRP A 87 6.58 4.39 5.44
N ASP A 88 6.56 3.76 6.61
CA ASP A 88 7.73 3.63 7.49
C ASP A 88 8.42 2.27 7.30
N ASN A 89 8.16 1.61 6.20
CA ASN A 89 8.72 0.31 5.83
C ASN A 89 8.43 -0.79 6.87
N LYS A 90 7.30 -0.67 7.57
CA LYS A 90 6.88 -1.65 8.57
C LYS A 90 5.83 -2.58 7.99
N PRO A 91 5.90 -3.89 8.31
CA PRO A 91 4.87 -4.83 7.86
C PRO A 91 3.50 -4.48 8.41
N ILE A 92 2.49 -4.72 7.58
CA ILE A 92 1.09 -4.53 7.94
C ILE A 92 0.39 -5.87 7.82
N ASP A 93 -0.50 -6.18 8.77
CA ASP A 93 -1.35 -7.36 8.69
C ASP A 93 -2.47 -7.16 7.68
N TRP A 94 -2.84 -8.26 7.04
CA TRP A 94 -3.91 -8.26 6.03
C TRP A 94 -5.30 -8.13 6.63
#